data_36f5dfe27d53aa88a15e7090121f2fee
#
_entry.id   36f5dfe27d53aa88a15e7090121f2fee
#
_cell.length_a   1.000
_cell.length_b   1.000
_cell.length_c   1.000
_cell.angle_alpha   90.00
_cell.angle_beta   90.00
_cell.angle_gamma   90.00
#
_symmetry.space_group_name_H-M   'P 1'
#
loop_
_entity.id
_entity.type
_entity.pdbx_description
1 polymer ?
#
loop_
_entity_poly.entity_id
_entity_poly.type
_entity_poly.pdbx_seq_one_letter_code
_entity_poly.pdbx_strand_id
1 'polypeptide(L)'
;MFKDIKQHKKEIREQYRTIRKDIDESYSSYAANSLINLFNQNLSYVKGKTIAAYIPMDGEINVVPLMCRLLYLGYKVAIPDKNQLLRFEGWNETNEDVIPDTIITPVVAFDDHFNRLGFGGGWYDTMIEKLRPLGKIFIGVAYEKQYCKNLPVEKHDQKLDIIITEMCVRCGGGLPKKADRKE
;
A
#
# COMPACT_ATOMS: atom_id res chain seq x y z
N MET A 1 -13.40 31.24 4.52
CA MET A 1 -12.29 31.20 3.56
C MET A 1 -11.96 29.75 3.30
N PHE A 2 -12.36 29.20 2.17
CA PHE A 2 -12.08 27.79 1.86
C PHE A 2 -10.58 27.65 1.63
N LYS A 3 -9.91 26.82 2.46
CA LYS A 3 -8.49 26.50 2.29
C LYS A 3 -8.30 25.86 0.92
N ASP A 4 -7.29 26.27 0.18
CA ASP A 4 -6.95 25.59 -1.07
C ASP A 4 -6.65 24.10 -0.75
N ILE A 5 -7.33 23.20 -1.45
CA ILE A 5 -7.21 21.76 -1.22
C ILE A 5 -5.76 21.26 -1.34
N LYS A 6 -4.97 21.85 -2.24
CA LYS A 6 -3.56 21.54 -2.41
C LYS A 6 -2.73 21.93 -1.19
N GLN A 7 -2.99 23.11 -0.63
CA GLN A 7 -2.34 23.59 0.58
C GLN A 7 -2.71 22.70 1.78
N HIS A 8 -3.97 22.31 1.89
CA HIS A 8 -4.45 21.42 2.94
C HIS A 8 -3.80 20.02 2.84
N LYS A 9 -3.72 19.44 1.62
CA LYS A 9 -3.00 18.19 1.39
C LYS A 9 -1.52 18.30 1.77
N LYS A 10 -0.87 19.44 1.52
CA LYS A 10 0.53 19.68 1.89
C LYS A 10 0.72 19.65 3.41
N GLU A 11 -0.12 20.37 4.15
CA GLU A 11 -0.07 20.40 5.62
C GLU A 11 -0.26 19.03 6.24
N ILE A 12 -1.24 18.26 5.75
CA ILE A 12 -1.47 16.88 6.21
C ILE A 12 -0.24 16.00 5.92
N ARG A 13 0.37 16.11 4.73
CA ARG A 13 1.61 15.36 4.43
C ARG A 13 2.73 15.67 5.42
N GLU A 14 2.96 16.95 5.71
CA GLU A 14 3.98 17.38 6.66
C GLU A 14 3.71 16.83 8.06
N GLN A 15 2.46 16.94 8.53
CA GLN A 15 2.03 16.40 9.82
C GLN A 15 2.26 14.90 9.93
N TYR A 16 1.75 14.11 8.97
CA TYR A 16 1.81 12.65 9.06
C TYR A 16 3.20 12.08 8.76
N ARG A 17 4.02 12.78 7.98
CA ARG A 17 5.44 12.44 7.84
C ARG A 17 6.21 12.68 9.13
N THR A 18 5.89 13.72 9.89
CA THR A 18 6.47 13.95 11.22
C THR A 18 6.06 12.83 12.18
N ILE A 19 4.75 12.52 12.29
CA ILE A 19 4.25 11.41 13.11
C ILE A 19 4.98 10.10 12.79
N ARG A 20 5.21 9.83 11.50
CA ARG A 20 5.88 8.62 11.04
C ARG A 20 7.36 8.58 11.42
N LYS A 21 8.07 9.70 11.36
CA LYS A 21 9.48 9.82 11.78
C LYS A 21 9.69 9.68 13.28
N ASP A 22 8.68 10.00 14.07
CA ASP A 22 8.71 9.86 15.54
C ASP A 22 8.42 8.41 16.01
N ILE A 23 8.22 7.49 15.07
CA ILE A 23 8.05 6.06 15.38
C ILE A 23 9.43 5.47 15.68
N ASP A 24 9.58 4.95 16.89
CA ASP A 24 10.82 4.32 17.32
C ASP A 24 11.05 2.95 16.63
N GLU A 25 12.28 2.49 16.69
CA GLU A 25 12.72 1.26 16.02
C GLU A 25 12.00 0.01 16.57
N SER A 26 11.68 -0.02 17.86
CA SER A 26 10.99 -1.14 18.50
C SER A 26 9.58 -1.27 17.98
N TYR A 27 8.85 -0.16 17.89
CA TYR A 27 7.51 -0.14 17.31
C TYR A 27 7.51 -0.42 15.81
N SER A 28 8.49 0.11 15.08
CA SER A 28 8.67 -0.19 13.63
C SER A 28 8.87 -1.69 13.39
N SER A 29 9.70 -2.34 14.21
CA SER A 29 9.93 -3.80 14.15
C SER A 29 8.68 -4.59 14.51
N TYR A 30 7.95 -4.18 15.55
CA TYR A 30 6.65 -4.76 15.91
C TYR A 30 5.65 -4.64 14.75
N ALA A 31 5.55 -3.46 14.16
CA ALA A 31 4.62 -3.20 13.04
C ALA A 31 4.93 -4.07 11.81
N ALA A 32 6.21 -4.24 11.45
CA ALA A 32 6.63 -5.11 10.36
C ALA A 32 6.25 -6.58 10.61
N ASN A 33 6.42 -7.09 11.83
CA ASN A 33 6.03 -8.44 12.20
C ASN A 33 4.51 -8.63 12.23
N SER A 34 3.77 -7.67 12.76
CA SER A 34 2.31 -7.68 12.77
C SER A 34 1.74 -7.66 11.36
N LEU A 35 2.34 -6.89 10.46
CA LEU A 35 1.98 -6.84 9.04
C LEU A 35 2.10 -8.23 8.39
N ILE A 36 3.17 -8.99 8.64
CA ILE A 36 3.34 -10.35 8.13
C ILE A 36 2.20 -11.26 8.59
N ASN A 37 1.88 -11.21 9.88
CA ASN A 37 0.83 -12.04 10.46
C ASN A 37 -0.54 -11.72 9.88
N LEU A 38 -0.89 -10.44 9.81
CA LEU A 38 -2.16 -9.97 9.24
C LEU A 38 -2.26 -10.30 7.76
N PHE A 39 -1.17 -10.15 7.01
CA PHE A 39 -1.14 -10.48 5.60
C PHE A 39 -1.33 -11.99 5.38
N ASN A 40 -0.63 -12.84 6.14
CA ASN A 40 -0.78 -14.30 6.08
C ASN A 40 -2.22 -14.76 6.37
N GLN A 41 -2.88 -14.16 7.37
CA GLN A 41 -4.27 -14.49 7.72
C GLN A 41 -5.27 -14.04 6.65
N ASN A 42 -4.88 -13.14 5.76
CA ASN A 42 -5.72 -12.50 4.75
C ASN A 42 -5.23 -12.74 3.31
N LEU A 43 -4.44 -13.79 3.06
CA LEU A 43 -3.96 -14.16 1.73
C LEU A 43 -5.09 -14.38 0.71
N SER A 44 -6.31 -14.65 1.16
CA SER A 44 -7.49 -14.74 0.29
C SER A 44 -7.83 -13.46 -0.46
N TYR A 45 -7.33 -12.32 0.00
CA TYR A 45 -7.48 -11.03 -0.69
C TYR A 45 -6.36 -10.78 -1.71
N VAL A 46 -5.28 -11.55 -1.64
CA VAL A 46 -4.18 -11.45 -2.61
C VAL A 46 -4.62 -12.12 -3.90
N LYS A 47 -4.57 -11.36 -4.99
CA LYS A 47 -4.89 -11.86 -6.32
C LYS A 47 -3.62 -12.30 -7.03
N GLY A 48 -3.71 -13.41 -7.77
CA GLY A 48 -2.63 -13.93 -8.60
C GLY A 48 -1.40 -14.43 -7.84
N LYS A 49 -0.29 -14.50 -8.52
CA LYS A 49 0.99 -15.02 -8.02
C LYS A 49 2.12 -14.00 -8.02
N THR A 50 1.91 -12.84 -8.61
CA THR A 50 2.90 -11.76 -8.67
C THR A 50 2.46 -10.57 -7.84
N ILE A 51 3.25 -10.21 -6.85
CA ILE A 51 2.97 -9.13 -5.91
C ILE A 51 4.07 -8.07 -6.07
N ALA A 52 3.70 -6.84 -6.36
CA ALA A 52 4.62 -5.73 -6.27
C ALA A 52 4.57 -5.10 -4.87
N ALA A 53 5.73 -4.67 -4.38
CA ALA A 53 5.87 -3.92 -3.14
C ALA A 53 6.84 -2.75 -3.36
N TYR A 54 6.94 -1.87 -2.38
CA TYR A 54 7.83 -0.72 -2.41
C TYR A 54 9.09 -0.98 -1.59
N ILE A 55 10.14 -0.23 -1.85
CA ILE A 55 11.30 -0.16 -0.97
C ILE A 55 11.04 0.94 0.06
N PRO A 56 10.99 0.61 1.36
CA PRO A 56 10.65 1.56 2.41
C PRO A 56 11.59 2.76 2.44
N MET A 57 11.03 3.94 2.58
CA MET A 57 11.75 5.20 2.72
C MET A 57 11.01 6.14 3.67
N ASP A 58 11.69 7.17 4.17
CA ASP A 58 11.08 8.25 4.97
C ASP A 58 10.23 7.73 6.16
N GLY A 59 10.68 6.68 6.85
CA GLY A 59 9.99 6.08 8.00
C GLY A 59 8.76 5.24 7.65
N GLU A 60 8.58 4.80 6.41
CA GLU A 60 7.51 3.86 6.02
C GLU A 60 7.64 2.54 6.75
N ILE A 61 6.51 1.83 6.93
CA ILE A 61 6.55 0.46 7.46
C ILE A 61 7.50 -0.37 6.61
N ASN A 62 8.39 -1.10 7.28
CA ASN A 62 9.32 -2.00 6.62
C ASN A 62 8.58 -3.24 6.09
N VAL A 63 8.34 -3.25 4.77
CA VAL A 63 7.68 -4.37 4.07
C VAL A 63 8.68 -5.43 3.58
N VAL A 64 9.99 -5.22 3.73
CA VAL A 64 11.01 -6.18 3.26
C VAL A 64 10.84 -7.56 3.92
N PRO A 65 10.59 -7.69 5.23
CA PRO A 65 10.31 -8.99 5.83
C PRO A 65 9.08 -9.69 5.25
N LEU A 66 8.03 -8.92 4.91
CA LEU A 66 6.85 -9.43 4.21
C LEU A 66 7.21 -9.91 2.80
N MET A 67 8.03 -9.16 2.06
CA MET A 67 8.49 -9.56 0.73
C MET A 67 9.25 -10.89 0.78
N CYS A 68 10.17 -11.06 1.74
CA CYS A 68 10.87 -12.33 1.96
C CYS A 68 9.89 -13.47 2.29
N ARG A 69 8.87 -13.19 3.12
CA ARG A 69 7.84 -14.17 3.44
C ARG A 69 7.03 -14.60 2.22
N LEU A 70 6.65 -13.65 1.37
CA LEU A 70 5.91 -13.92 0.13
C LEU A 70 6.71 -14.81 -0.83
N LEU A 71 8.01 -14.54 -1.00
CA LEU A 71 8.91 -15.41 -1.78
C LEU A 71 8.96 -16.81 -1.22
N TYR A 72 9.11 -16.95 0.09
CA TYR A 72 9.08 -18.26 0.76
C TYR A 72 7.77 -19.03 0.50
N LEU A 73 6.64 -18.31 0.38
CA LEU A 73 5.34 -18.89 0.05
C LEU A 73 5.12 -19.16 -1.46
N GLY A 74 6.15 -18.94 -2.28
CA GLY A 74 6.11 -19.21 -3.72
C GLY A 74 5.45 -18.11 -4.56
N TYR A 75 5.31 -16.90 -4.03
CA TYR A 75 4.92 -15.74 -4.83
C TYR A 75 6.12 -15.14 -5.56
N LYS A 76 5.89 -14.59 -6.74
CA LYS A 76 6.86 -13.69 -7.38
C LYS A 76 6.72 -12.32 -6.73
N VAL A 77 7.83 -11.73 -6.32
CA VAL A 77 7.86 -10.37 -5.75
C VAL A 77 8.58 -9.43 -6.70
N ALA A 78 7.98 -8.28 -6.93
CA ALA A 78 8.51 -7.25 -7.80
C ALA A 78 8.53 -5.88 -7.11
N ILE A 79 9.34 -4.97 -7.62
CA ILE A 79 9.37 -3.57 -7.21
C ILE A 79 9.08 -2.67 -8.42
N PRO A 80 8.39 -1.55 -8.24
CA PRO A 80 8.17 -0.60 -9.32
C PRO A 80 9.48 0.09 -9.74
N ASP A 81 9.70 0.21 -11.03
CA ASP A 81 10.79 1.04 -11.57
C ASP A 81 10.48 2.53 -11.31
N LYS A 82 11.37 3.23 -10.63
CA LYS A 82 11.19 4.66 -10.30
C LYS A 82 11.18 5.57 -11.53
N ASN A 83 11.78 5.13 -12.63
CA ASN A 83 11.96 5.91 -13.84
C ASN A 83 10.89 5.62 -14.90
N GLN A 84 10.20 4.48 -14.81
CA GLN A 84 9.21 4.05 -15.78
C GLN A 84 7.90 3.64 -15.11
N LEU A 85 6.87 4.45 -15.31
CA LEU A 85 5.53 4.12 -14.84
C LEU A 85 5.07 2.80 -15.47
N LEU A 86 4.51 1.91 -14.64
CA LEU A 86 4.01 0.57 -15.01
C LEU A 86 5.08 -0.47 -15.34
N ARG A 87 6.35 -0.15 -15.18
CA ARG A 87 7.42 -1.15 -15.21
C ARG A 87 7.69 -1.66 -13.80
N PHE A 88 7.83 -2.98 -13.68
CA PHE A 88 8.12 -3.67 -12.42
C PHE A 88 9.26 -4.64 -12.64
N GLU A 89 10.24 -4.62 -11.76
CA GLU A 89 11.40 -5.49 -11.80
C GLU A 89 11.30 -6.56 -10.71
N GLY A 90 11.71 -7.79 -11.00
CA GLY A 90 11.75 -8.86 -10.02
C GLY A 90 12.70 -8.52 -8.87
N TRP A 91 12.25 -8.76 -7.65
CA TRP A 91 13.04 -8.46 -6.43
C TRP A 91 14.28 -9.34 -6.27
N ASN A 92 14.21 -10.61 -6.67
CA ASN A 92 15.27 -11.60 -6.41
C ASN A 92 15.90 -12.19 -7.65
N GLU A 93 15.27 -12.11 -8.79
CA GLU A 93 15.68 -12.88 -9.96
C GLU A 93 15.44 -12.04 -11.20
N THR A 94 16.48 -11.98 -12.04
CA THR A 94 16.40 -11.52 -13.43
C THR A 94 15.57 -10.27 -13.69
N ASN A 95 16.14 -9.35 -14.44
CA ASN A 95 15.51 -8.12 -15.00
C ASN A 95 14.31 -8.42 -15.92
N GLU A 96 13.42 -9.34 -15.57
CA GLU A 96 12.20 -9.59 -16.31
C GLU A 96 11.14 -8.55 -15.94
N ASP A 97 10.60 -7.89 -16.94
CA ASP A 97 9.43 -7.06 -16.76
C ASP A 97 8.23 -7.94 -16.37
N VAL A 98 7.69 -7.73 -15.18
CA VAL A 98 6.54 -8.48 -14.68
C VAL A 98 5.36 -7.55 -14.46
N ILE A 99 4.16 -8.02 -14.76
CA ILE A 99 2.92 -7.30 -14.45
C ILE A 99 2.36 -7.88 -13.16
N PRO A 100 2.36 -7.13 -12.04
CA PRO A 100 1.84 -7.65 -10.77
C PRO A 100 0.33 -7.80 -10.80
N ASP A 101 -0.17 -8.76 -10.03
CA ASP A 101 -1.60 -8.96 -9.81
C ASP A 101 -2.11 -8.19 -8.60
N THR A 102 -1.23 -8.03 -7.62
CA THR A 102 -1.46 -7.27 -6.38
C THR A 102 -0.33 -6.28 -6.17
N ILE A 103 -0.65 -5.04 -5.82
CA ILE A 103 0.32 -3.98 -5.59
C ILE A 103 0.21 -3.47 -4.16
N ILE A 104 1.26 -3.66 -3.38
CA ILE A 104 1.41 -3.08 -2.04
C ILE A 104 1.89 -1.63 -2.21
N THR A 105 1.11 -0.69 -1.70
CA THR A 105 1.24 0.75 -1.94
C THR A 105 1.63 1.46 -0.65
N PRO A 106 2.66 2.30 -0.65
CA PRO A 106 2.99 3.13 0.52
C PRO A 106 1.94 4.23 0.71
N VAL A 107 1.74 4.63 1.95
CA VAL A 107 0.73 5.60 2.36
C VAL A 107 1.33 6.61 3.32
N VAL A 108 1.05 7.90 3.14
CA VAL A 108 1.38 8.96 4.10
C VAL A 108 0.24 9.15 5.10
N ALA A 109 -1.00 9.18 4.62
CA ALA A 109 -2.21 9.19 5.45
C ALA A 109 -3.35 8.47 4.71
N PHE A 110 -4.32 7.95 5.45
CA PHE A 110 -5.50 7.26 4.91
C PHE A 110 -6.75 7.54 5.73
N ASP A 111 -7.93 7.28 5.16
CA ASP A 111 -9.22 7.43 5.83
C ASP A 111 -10.11 6.18 5.71
N ASP A 112 -11.29 6.23 6.33
CA ASP A 112 -12.28 5.14 6.31
C ASP A 112 -12.93 4.93 4.93
N HIS A 113 -12.75 5.86 4.00
CA HIS A 113 -13.25 5.78 2.63
C HIS A 113 -12.23 5.19 1.66
N PHE A 114 -11.11 4.66 2.19
CA PHE A 114 -9.99 4.11 1.42
C PHE A 114 -9.27 5.14 0.55
N ASN A 115 -9.48 6.42 0.83
CA ASN A 115 -8.66 7.47 0.25
C ASN A 115 -7.27 7.40 0.87
N ARG A 116 -6.27 7.72 0.06
CA ARG A 116 -4.90 7.80 0.53
C ARG A 116 -4.25 9.13 0.12
N LEU A 117 -3.36 9.59 0.94
CA LEU A 117 -2.43 10.65 0.63
C LEU A 117 -1.04 10.05 0.45
N GLY A 118 -0.45 10.26 -0.73
CA GLY A 118 0.95 9.93 -1.03
C GLY A 118 1.86 11.15 -0.95
N PHE A 119 3.07 11.04 -1.46
CA PHE A 119 4.07 12.13 -1.46
C PHE A 119 3.72 13.33 -2.36
N GLY A 120 2.70 13.22 -3.22
CA GLY A 120 2.19 14.33 -4.03
C GLY A 120 2.58 14.29 -5.52
N GLY A 121 3.33 13.30 -5.95
CA GLY A 121 3.71 13.13 -7.37
C GLY A 121 2.63 12.48 -8.25
N GLY A 122 1.49 12.02 -7.71
CA GLY A 122 0.41 11.37 -8.46
C GLY A 122 0.76 10.01 -9.09
N TRP A 123 1.95 9.49 -8.80
CA TRP A 123 2.49 8.30 -9.46
C TRP A 123 1.61 7.06 -9.22
N TYR A 124 1.23 6.80 -7.97
CA TYR A 124 0.34 5.70 -7.64
C TYR A 124 -1.10 5.94 -8.11
N ASP A 125 -1.59 7.19 -8.18
CA ASP A 125 -2.92 7.48 -8.72
C ASP A 125 -2.99 7.11 -10.20
N THR A 126 -1.99 7.50 -10.97
CA THR A 126 -1.89 7.11 -12.39
C THR A 126 -1.74 5.59 -12.57
N MET A 127 -0.98 4.93 -11.69
CA MET A 127 -0.84 3.47 -11.73
C MET A 127 -2.16 2.76 -11.44
N ILE A 128 -2.88 3.19 -10.39
CA ILE A 128 -4.18 2.63 -10.02
C ILE A 128 -5.19 2.82 -11.15
N GLU A 129 -5.27 4.02 -11.72
CA GLU A 129 -6.17 4.34 -12.84
C GLU A 129 -5.96 3.40 -14.02
N LYS A 130 -4.70 3.10 -14.37
CA LYS A 130 -4.37 2.25 -15.51
C LYS A 130 -4.50 0.75 -15.23
N LEU A 131 -4.17 0.29 -14.03
CA LEU A 131 -4.10 -1.14 -13.73
C LEU A 131 -5.38 -1.70 -13.10
N ARG A 132 -6.21 -0.89 -12.44
CA ARG A 132 -7.49 -1.34 -11.87
C ARG A 132 -8.46 -1.89 -12.92
N PRO A 133 -8.64 -1.28 -14.12
CA PRO A 133 -9.48 -1.88 -15.17
C PRO A 133 -8.99 -3.25 -15.64
N LEU A 134 -7.70 -3.57 -15.44
CA LEU A 134 -7.12 -4.90 -15.70
C LEU A 134 -7.33 -5.87 -14.53
N GLY A 135 -8.14 -5.50 -13.55
CA GLY A 135 -8.48 -6.32 -12.40
C GLY A 135 -7.37 -6.46 -11.37
N LYS A 136 -6.39 -5.55 -11.33
CA LYS A 136 -5.33 -5.54 -10.33
C LYS A 136 -5.84 -4.96 -9.01
N ILE A 137 -5.27 -5.42 -7.88
CA ILE A 137 -5.65 -5.03 -6.52
C ILE A 137 -4.56 -4.18 -5.90
N PHE A 138 -4.98 -3.12 -5.19
CA PHE A 138 -4.09 -2.19 -4.50
C PHE A 138 -4.31 -2.23 -2.99
N ILE A 139 -3.27 -2.65 -2.28
CA ILE A 139 -3.24 -2.77 -0.83
C ILE A 139 -2.38 -1.66 -0.26
N GLY A 140 -2.96 -0.72 0.47
CA GLY A 140 -2.21 0.28 1.22
C GLY A 140 -1.63 -0.31 2.49
N VAL A 141 -0.39 0.03 2.79
CA VAL A 141 0.27 -0.33 4.06
C VAL A 141 0.68 0.95 4.77
N ALA A 142 0.27 1.07 6.02
CA ALA A 142 0.51 2.24 6.85
C ALA A 142 0.53 1.86 8.33
N TYR A 143 1.14 2.70 9.17
CA TYR A 143 0.90 2.61 10.62
C TYR A 143 -0.50 3.11 10.95
N GLU A 144 -1.14 2.55 11.97
CA GLU A 144 -2.46 3.02 12.44
C GLU A 144 -2.43 4.52 12.79
N LYS A 145 -1.32 5.02 13.30
CA LYS A 145 -1.09 6.45 13.57
C LYS A 145 -1.20 7.35 12.33
N GLN A 146 -1.22 6.78 11.12
CA GLN A 146 -1.40 7.52 9.86
C GLN A 146 -2.89 7.64 9.45
N TYR A 147 -3.82 7.16 10.29
CA TYR A 147 -5.24 7.38 10.08
C TYR A 147 -5.61 8.86 10.20
N CYS A 148 -6.33 9.37 9.21
CA CYS A 148 -6.83 10.75 9.13
C CYS A 148 -8.32 10.74 8.78
N LYS A 149 -9.17 11.08 9.73
CA LYS A 149 -10.63 11.00 9.59
C LYS A 149 -11.20 11.72 8.36
N ASN A 150 -10.59 12.83 7.96
CA ASN A 150 -11.09 13.69 6.89
C ASN A 150 -9.94 14.04 5.93
N LEU A 151 -9.61 13.16 5.00
CA LEU A 151 -8.66 13.49 3.95
C LEU A 151 -9.32 14.38 2.89
N PRO A 152 -8.65 15.47 2.47
CA PRO A 152 -9.09 16.23 1.31
C PRO A 152 -8.86 15.42 0.03
N VAL A 153 -9.90 15.27 -0.79
CA VAL A 153 -9.91 14.43 -2.00
C VAL A 153 -10.17 15.28 -3.23
N GLU A 154 -9.41 15.04 -4.29
CA GLU A 154 -9.62 15.60 -5.62
C GLU A 154 -10.14 14.52 -6.57
N LYS A 155 -10.71 14.93 -7.70
CA LYS A 155 -11.36 14.03 -8.67
C LYS A 155 -10.43 12.93 -9.22
N HIS A 156 -9.14 13.21 -9.31
CA HIS A 156 -8.15 12.27 -9.84
C HIS A 156 -7.53 11.35 -8.78
N ASP A 157 -7.78 11.59 -7.49
CA ASP A 157 -7.29 10.72 -6.43
C ASP A 157 -7.95 9.35 -6.53
N GLN A 158 -7.14 8.29 -6.43
CA GLN A 158 -7.60 6.91 -6.55
C GLN A 158 -7.66 6.25 -5.18
N LYS A 159 -8.75 5.54 -4.92
CA LYS A 159 -8.93 4.77 -3.68
C LYS A 159 -8.12 3.48 -3.69
N LEU A 160 -7.79 3.00 -2.50
CA LEU A 160 -7.26 1.66 -2.30
C LEU A 160 -8.40 0.62 -2.21
N ASP A 161 -8.07 -0.63 -2.43
CA ASP A 161 -9.02 -1.74 -2.27
C ASP A 161 -8.98 -2.28 -0.83
N ILE A 162 -7.79 -2.29 -0.24
CA ILE A 162 -7.52 -2.75 1.13
C ILE A 162 -6.54 -1.79 1.78
N ILE A 163 -6.66 -1.62 3.10
CA ILE A 163 -5.65 -0.97 3.92
C ILE A 163 -5.27 -1.92 5.06
N ILE A 164 -3.98 -2.17 5.21
CA ILE A 164 -3.42 -2.98 6.29
C ILE A 164 -2.53 -2.09 7.15
N THR A 165 -2.84 -2.04 8.43
CA THR A 165 -1.97 -1.46 9.45
C THR A 165 -1.43 -2.57 10.35
N GLU A 166 -0.56 -2.24 11.30
CA GLU A 166 -0.11 -3.18 12.32
C GLU A 166 -1.24 -3.64 13.26
N MET A 167 -2.37 -2.94 13.25
CA MET A 167 -3.49 -3.21 14.14
C MET A 167 -4.59 -4.05 13.47
N CYS A 168 -4.88 -3.82 12.20
CA CYS A 168 -6.01 -4.47 11.52
C CYS A 168 -5.94 -4.39 9.99
N VAL A 169 -6.85 -5.15 9.36
CA VAL A 169 -7.12 -5.12 7.92
C VAL A 169 -8.48 -4.47 7.69
N ARG A 170 -8.51 -3.44 6.86
CA ARG A 170 -9.71 -2.77 6.37
C ARG A 170 -9.93 -3.14 4.90
N CYS A 171 -11.14 -3.59 4.57
CA CYS A 171 -11.50 -4.01 3.22
C CYS A 171 -12.60 -3.11 2.66
N GLY A 172 -12.38 -2.58 1.45
CA GLY A 172 -13.39 -1.82 0.71
C GLY A 172 -14.53 -2.73 0.20
N GLY A 173 -15.73 -2.17 0.04
CA GLY A 173 -16.94 -2.94 -0.29
C GLY A 173 -16.99 -3.57 -1.68
N GLY A 174 -15.94 -3.41 -2.51
CA GLY A 174 -15.85 -3.97 -3.86
C GLY A 174 -15.04 -5.27 -3.98
N LEU A 175 -14.49 -5.75 -2.87
CA LEU A 175 -13.71 -7.00 -2.90
C LEU A 175 -14.61 -8.21 -2.96
N PRO A 176 -14.21 -9.30 -3.66
CA PRO A 176 -14.93 -10.57 -3.59
C PRO A 176 -14.96 -11.03 -2.13
N LYS A 177 -16.17 -11.35 -1.64
CA LYS A 177 -16.34 -11.98 -0.31
C LYS A 177 -15.41 -13.19 -0.25
N LYS A 178 -14.81 -13.43 0.94
CA LYS A 178 -13.99 -14.64 1.19
C LYS A 178 -14.65 -15.83 0.49
N ALA A 179 -13.98 -16.39 -0.50
CA ALA A 179 -14.44 -17.66 -1.07
C ALA A 179 -14.41 -18.66 0.09
N ASP A 180 -15.59 -19.20 0.41
CA ASP A 180 -15.71 -20.33 1.33
C ASP A 180 -14.76 -21.40 0.82
N ARG A 181 -13.67 -21.65 1.55
CA ARG A 181 -12.83 -22.80 1.28
C ARG A 181 -13.67 -24.01 1.58
N LYS A 182 -14.13 -24.70 0.54
CA LYS A 182 -14.52 -26.09 0.70
C LYS A 182 -13.27 -26.84 1.14
N GLU A 183 -13.33 -27.41 2.32
CA GLU A 183 -12.38 -28.35 2.87
C GLU A 183 -12.10 -29.51 1.92
#